data_82400e06f784d3227add574925a54baa
#
_entry.id   82400e06f784d3227add574925a54baa
#
_cell.length_a   1.000
_cell.length_b   1.000
_cell.length_c   1.000
_cell.angle_alpha   90.00
_cell.angle_beta   90.00
_cell.angle_gamma   90.00
#
_symmetry.space_group_name_H-M   'P 1'
#
loop_
_entity.id
_entity.type
_entity.pdbx_description
1 polymer ?
#
loop_
_entity_poly.entity_id
_entity_poly.type
_entity_poly.pdbx_seq_one_letter_code
_entity_poly.pdbx_strand_id
1 'polypeptide(L)'
;MLIANRGEIAVRIIRVCREMGIETVAVYSVADKEALHTQLADEAVCIGETKSSESYLNMESIISAAITTGADAIHPGFGFLSENPTFAKLCETCNITYVGPNHTVIENLGNKVQARTTMIEANVPVIPGNDSGIVEVEKGKQVAEKVGYPIMIKAASGGGGKGMRVAFTPAEFDSAFKAAQKESEMAFGDNTMYIEHFVEHPRHIEFQILADKYGNVVHLGERDCSLQRNHQKIIEEAPSSALSEELRKEMGETAVRAAKAAGYENAGTIEFLLEKTGKYYFMEMNTRIQVEHPITENITGIDIVKEQIKIAQGEKLPFTQNEIEIKGHSIECRINAENPEENFRPSPGKITEMHFPGGNGVRRSEERRVGKECRSRWSPYH
;
A
#
# COMPACT_ATOMS: atom_id res chain seq x y z
N MET A 1 18.16 6.02 14.17
CA MET A 1 16.91 5.70 13.43
C MET A 1 16.02 4.83 14.29
N LEU A 2 14.79 5.26 14.61
CA LEU A 2 13.78 4.41 15.24
C LEU A 2 12.94 3.72 14.16
N ILE A 3 12.66 2.42 14.32
CA ILE A 3 11.84 1.65 13.40
C ILE A 3 10.45 1.45 14.04
N ALA A 4 9.44 2.21 13.56
CA ALA A 4 8.07 2.19 14.08
C ALA A 4 7.26 1.03 13.47
N ASN A 5 7.83 -0.16 13.49
CA ASN A 5 7.25 -1.38 12.96
C ASN A 5 7.84 -2.61 13.64
N ARG A 6 7.46 -3.79 13.19
CA ARG A 6 7.93 -5.08 13.70
C ARG A 6 8.11 -6.09 12.58
N GLY A 7 8.56 -7.28 12.93
CA GLY A 7 8.64 -8.41 12.00
C GLY A 7 9.66 -8.19 10.90
N GLU A 8 9.37 -8.75 9.74
CA GLU A 8 10.31 -8.77 8.61
C GLU A 8 10.73 -7.38 8.13
N ILE A 9 9.78 -6.42 8.06
CA ILE A 9 10.11 -5.08 7.59
C ILE A 9 11.01 -4.34 8.59
N ALA A 10 10.83 -4.54 9.89
CA ALA A 10 11.74 -3.97 10.87
C ALA A 10 13.15 -4.55 10.73
N VAL A 11 13.28 -5.87 10.57
CA VAL A 11 14.57 -6.54 10.32
C VAL A 11 15.19 -6.04 9.01
N ARG A 12 14.39 -5.87 7.95
CA ARG A 12 14.83 -5.35 6.65
C ARG A 12 15.45 -3.96 6.79
N ILE A 13 14.76 -3.06 7.51
CA ILE A 13 15.24 -1.70 7.76
C ILE A 13 16.49 -1.69 8.63
N ILE A 14 16.54 -2.48 9.72
CA ILE A 14 17.70 -2.60 10.61
C ILE A 14 18.95 -3.02 9.83
N ARG A 15 18.82 -3.98 8.92
CA ARG A 15 19.96 -4.44 8.10
C ARG A 15 20.50 -3.34 7.20
N VAL A 16 19.62 -2.58 6.54
CA VAL A 16 20.05 -1.44 5.72
C VAL A 16 20.70 -0.35 6.58
N CYS A 17 20.11 -0.01 7.71
CA CYS A 17 20.71 0.95 8.63
C CYS A 17 22.12 0.53 9.04
N ARG A 18 22.30 -0.76 9.36
CA ARG A 18 23.62 -1.31 9.72
C ARG A 18 24.62 -1.20 8.57
N GLU A 19 24.21 -1.51 7.33
CA GLU A 19 25.06 -1.33 6.14
C GLU A 19 25.44 0.15 5.90
N MET A 20 24.56 1.07 6.29
CA MET A 20 24.79 2.51 6.19
C MET A 20 25.50 3.11 7.41
N GLY A 21 25.81 2.33 8.43
CA GLY A 21 26.43 2.81 9.67
C GLY A 21 25.49 3.66 10.54
N ILE A 22 24.18 3.43 10.46
CA ILE A 22 23.15 4.13 11.21
C ILE A 22 22.72 3.27 12.40
N GLU A 23 22.81 3.80 13.60
CA GLU A 23 22.31 3.15 14.82
C GLU A 23 20.78 3.05 14.80
N THR A 24 20.26 1.95 15.35
CA THR A 24 18.88 1.54 15.25
C THR A 24 18.21 1.36 16.61
N VAL A 25 16.96 1.84 16.71
CA VAL A 25 16.08 1.61 17.85
C VAL A 25 14.87 0.81 17.37
N ALA A 26 14.72 -0.42 17.84
CA ALA A 26 13.52 -1.21 17.61
C ALA A 26 12.47 -0.90 18.69
N VAL A 27 11.22 -0.73 18.26
CA VAL A 27 10.10 -0.71 19.21
C VAL A 27 9.38 -2.06 19.21
N TYR A 28 8.84 -2.46 20.38
CA TYR A 28 8.14 -3.74 20.50
C TYR A 28 7.00 -3.69 21.52
N SER A 29 5.96 -4.49 21.25
CA SER A 29 4.94 -4.81 22.25
C SER A 29 5.44 -5.90 23.22
N VAL A 30 4.82 -6.03 24.37
CA VAL A 30 5.18 -7.09 25.35
C VAL A 30 5.26 -8.48 24.69
N ALA A 31 4.38 -8.76 23.71
CA ALA A 31 4.35 -10.04 23.00
C ALA A 31 5.56 -10.25 22.05
N ASP A 32 6.15 -9.17 21.56
CA ASP A 32 7.23 -9.21 20.58
C ASP A 32 8.63 -9.03 21.23
N LYS A 33 8.75 -9.11 22.55
CA LYS A 33 9.98 -8.88 23.30
C LYS A 33 11.16 -9.72 22.79
N GLU A 34 10.91 -10.96 22.38
CA GLU A 34 11.92 -11.90 21.90
C GLU A 34 11.96 -12.00 20.36
N ALA A 35 11.30 -11.09 19.65
CA ALA A 35 11.29 -11.08 18.20
C ALA A 35 12.68 -10.72 17.63
N LEU A 36 12.98 -11.18 16.41
CA LEU A 36 14.31 -11.02 15.83
C LEU A 36 14.72 -9.55 15.68
N HIS A 37 13.78 -8.66 15.35
CA HIS A 37 14.08 -7.23 15.18
C HIS A 37 14.57 -6.58 16.48
N THR A 38 14.07 -7.02 17.66
CA THR A 38 14.54 -6.51 18.95
C THR A 38 15.95 -6.97 19.31
N GLN A 39 16.35 -8.13 18.79
CA GLN A 39 17.68 -8.72 19.02
C GLN A 39 18.74 -8.15 18.06
N LEU A 40 18.31 -7.66 16.89
CA LEU A 40 19.22 -7.14 15.87
C LEU A 40 19.46 -5.64 15.98
N ALA A 41 18.54 -4.88 16.54
CA ALA A 41 18.70 -3.45 16.75
C ALA A 41 19.74 -3.15 17.83
N ASP A 42 20.32 -1.96 17.79
CA ASP A 42 21.30 -1.50 18.78
C ASP A 42 20.61 -1.23 20.13
N GLU A 43 19.38 -0.70 20.08
CA GLU A 43 18.52 -0.55 21.25
C GLU A 43 17.10 -1.09 20.95
N ALA A 44 16.40 -1.49 22.02
CA ALA A 44 15.01 -1.95 21.91
C ALA A 44 14.14 -1.39 23.06
N VAL A 45 13.01 -0.78 22.71
CA VAL A 45 12.10 -0.12 23.66
C VAL A 45 10.71 -0.74 23.61
N CYS A 46 10.20 -1.16 24.79
CA CYS A 46 8.82 -1.61 24.91
C CYS A 46 7.88 -0.41 24.86
N ILE A 47 6.94 -0.42 23.92
CA ILE A 47 6.00 0.69 23.68
C ILE A 47 4.57 0.40 24.15
N GLY A 48 4.33 -0.75 24.76
CA GLY A 48 3.01 -1.07 25.30
C GLY A 48 2.64 -2.54 25.22
N GLU A 49 1.36 -2.80 25.44
CA GLU A 49 0.77 -4.12 25.53
C GLU A 49 0.70 -4.85 24.18
N THR A 50 0.23 -6.09 24.21
CA THR A 50 0.18 -6.99 23.03
C THR A 50 -0.71 -6.45 21.90
N LYS A 51 -1.78 -5.71 22.22
CA LYS A 51 -2.69 -5.15 21.23
C LYS A 51 -2.02 -3.99 20.49
N SER A 52 -2.18 -3.95 19.16
CA SER A 52 -1.61 -2.89 18.32
C SER A 52 -2.10 -1.49 18.72
N SER A 53 -3.36 -1.36 19.13
CA SER A 53 -3.93 -0.10 19.62
C SER A 53 -3.24 0.44 20.88
N GLU A 54 -2.63 -0.44 21.64
CA GLU A 54 -1.95 -0.14 22.92
C GLU A 54 -0.43 -0.10 22.76
N SER A 55 0.09 -0.27 21.53
CA SER A 55 1.52 -0.33 21.22
C SER A 55 1.83 0.32 19.85
N TYR A 56 1.84 -0.44 18.75
CA TYR A 56 2.27 0.03 17.42
C TYR A 56 1.38 1.11 16.78
N LEU A 57 0.16 1.32 17.27
CA LEU A 57 -0.73 2.41 16.87
C LEU A 57 -0.74 3.56 17.90
N ASN A 58 0.00 3.43 19.00
CA ASN A 58 0.14 4.47 20.00
C ASN A 58 1.25 5.45 19.59
N MET A 59 0.85 6.55 18.96
CA MET A 59 1.77 7.57 18.46
C MET A 59 2.62 8.19 19.58
N GLU A 60 2.02 8.45 20.75
CA GLU A 60 2.69 9.08 21.87
C GLU A 60 3.81 8.20 22.43
N SER A 61 3.55 6.88 22.58
CA SER A 61 4.56 5.93 23.03
C SER A 61 5.73 5.82 22.06
N ILE A 62 5.47 5.83 20.75
CA ILE A 62 6.52 5.76 19.73
C ILE A 62 7.36 7.04 19.71
N ILE A 63 6.73 8.22 19.76
CA ILE A 63 7.46 9.50 19.82
C ILE A 63 8.26 9.61 21.12
N SER A 64 7.68 9.19 22.26
CA SER A 64 8.40 9.17 23.55
C SER A 64 9.64 8.26 23.49
N ALA A 65 9.52 7.08 22.86
CA ALA A 65 10.66 6.20 22.64
C ALA A 65 11.74 6.87 21.78
N ALA A 66 11.34 7.57 20.68
CA ALA A 66 12.29 8.29 19.82
C ALA A 66 13.03 9.40 20.58
N ILE A 67 12.32 10.21 21.35
CA ILE A 67 12.91 11.29 22.14
C ILE A 67 13.86 10.74 23.22
N THR A 68 13.43 9.70 23.92
CA THR A 68 14.21 9.13 25.03
C THR A 68 15.52 8.48 24.56
N THR A 69 15.50 7.87 23.37
CA THR A 69 16.68 7.23 22.77
C THR A 69 17.50 8.21 21.90
N GLY A 70 17.05 9.44 21.73
CA GLY A 70 17.73 10.42 20.89
C GLY A 70 17.68 10.09 19.39
N ALA A 71 16.64 9.38 18.93
CA ALA A 71 16.52 9.03 17.53
C ALA A 71 16.15 10.27 16.66
N ASP A 72 16.96 10.54 15.65
CA ASP A 72 16.79 11.69 14.73
C ASP A 72 15.74 11.46 13.66
N ALA A 73 15.40 10.19 13.40
CA ALA A 73 14.48 9.81 12.35
C ALA A 73 13.65 8.59 12.74
N ILE A 74 12.45 8.49 12.13
CA ILE A 74 11.54 7.36 12.27
C ILE A 74 11.24 6.77 10.89
N HIS A 75 11.48 5.45 10.74
CA HIS A 75 11.03 4.70 9.57
C HIS A 75 9.76 3.91 9.92
N PRO A 76 8.61 4.19 9.29
CA PRO A 76 7.34 3.55 9.64
C PRO A 76 7.17 2.15 9.01
N GLY A 77 7.97 1.79 8.00
CA GLY A 77 7.78 0.58 7.21
C GLY A 77 6.48 0.60 6.40
N PHE A 78 5.69 -0.46 6.53
CA PHE A 78 4.34 -0.56 5.97
C PHE A 78 3.32 -0.97 7.04
N GLY A 79 2.05 -0.62 6.84
CA GLY A 79 0.99 -0.84 7.83
C GLY A 79 1.14 0.07 9.06
N PHE A 80 0.40 -0.22 10.11
CA PHE A 80 0.34 0.59 11.34
C PHE A 80 0.18 2.11 11.06
N LEU A 81 1.20 2.90 11.35
CA LEU A 81 1.18 4.36 11.21
C LEU A 81 1.83 4.87 9.92
N SER A 82 2.21 3.99 8.99
CA SER A 82 2.96 4.38 7.78
C SER A 82 2.18 5.29 6.82
N GLU A 83 0.85 5.28 6.87
CA GLU A 83 -0.03 6.15 6.07
C GLU A 83 -0.88 7.07 6.95
N ASN A 84 -0.40 7.34 8.17
CA ASN A 84 -1.11 8.20 9.11
C ASN A 84 -0.57 9.64 9.06
N PRO A 85 -1.34 10.61 8.53
CA PRO A 85 -0.88 12.00 8.40
C PRO A 85 -0.65 12.68 9.75
N THR A 86 -1.42 12.32 10.77
CA THR A 86 -1.25 12.88 12.13
C THR A 86 0.08 12.43 12.72
N PHE A 87 0.48 11.18 12.52
CA PHE A 87 1.77 10.68 12.99
C PHE A 87 2.95 11.34 12.26
N ALA A 88 2.87 11.47 10.94
CA ALA A 88 3.90 12.16 10.16
C ALA A 88 4.05 13.63 10.62
N LYS A 89 2.94 14.33 10.84
CA LYS A 89 2.93 15.70 11.38
C LYS A 89 3.51 15.78 12.79
N LEU A 90 3.22 14.78 13.62
CA LEU A 90 3.75 14.72 14.99
C LEU A 90 5.28 14.55 14.99
N CYS A 91 5.82 13.71 14.10
CA CYS A 91 7.27 13.58 13.90
C CYS A 91 7.89 14.94 13.52
N GLU A 92 7.34 15.65 12.53
CA GLU A 92 7.82 16.96 12.11
C GLU A 92 7.79 17.98 13.27
N THR A 93 6.70 17.99 14.05
CA THR A 93 6.54 18.90 15.20
C THR A 93 7.60 18.64 16.29
N CYS A 94 8.03 17.40 16.42
CA CYS A 94 9.07 16.99 17.38
C CYS A 94 10.50 17.08 16.80
N ASN A 95 10.69 17.65 15.59
CA ASN A 95 11.96 17.71 14.87
C ASN A 95 12.57 16.30 14.62
N ILE A 96 11.72 15.30 14.38
CA ILE A 96 12.12 13.95 14.02
C ILE A 96 11.81 13.75 12.54
N THR A 97 12.81 13.36 11.76
CA THR A 97 12.64 13.09 10.33
C THR A 97 11.76 11.86 10.11
N TYR A 98 10.60 12.04 9.46
CA TYR A 98 9.75 10.94 9.03
C TYR A 98 10.29 10.40 7.69
N VAL A 99 10.63 9.10 7.64
CA VAL A 99 11.08 8.44 6.39
C VAL A 99 9.87 8.06 5.54
N GLY A 100 9.46 8.98 4.71
CA GLY A 100 8.25 8.91 3.89
C GLY A 100 7.88 10.28 3.35
N PRO A 101 6.71 10.41 2.69
CA PRO A 101 6.20 11.70 2.24
C PRO A 101 5.75 12.57 3.43
N ASN A 102 5.61 13.88 3.19
CA ASN A 102 5.11 14.78 4.21
C ASN A 102 3.62 14.51 4.54
N HIS A 103 3.18 15.00 5.71
CA HIS A 103 1.84 14.72 6.22
C HIS A 103 0.71 15.21 5.31
N THR A 104 0.90 16.33 4.60
CA THR A 104 -0.15 16.87 3.71
C THR A 104 -0.34 16.02 2.47
N VAL A 105 0.72 15.42 1.94
CA VAL A 105 0.64 14.48 0.80
C VAL A 105 -0.07 13.20 1.22
N ILE A 106 0.23 12.67 2.42
CA ILE A 106 -0.46 11.48 2.97
C ILE A 106 -1.96 11.77 3.12
N GLU A 107 -2.31 12.92 3.69
CA GLU A 107 -3.70 13.32 3.90
C GLU A 107 -4.47 13.47 2.59
N ASN A 108 -3.89 14.20 1.61
CA ASN A 108 -4.51 14.47 0.32
C ASN A 108 -4.72 13.19 -0.50
N LEU A 109 -3.73 12.30 -0.53
CA LEU A 109 -3.83 11.03 -1.26
C LEU A 109 -4.69 9.99 -0.52
N GLY A 110 -4.79 10.07 0.81
CA GLY A 110 -5.70 9.27 1.61
C GLY A 110 -7.18 9.65 1.39
N ASN A 111 -7.46 10.87 0.96
CA ASN A 111 -8.79 11.32 0.59
C ASN A 111 -9.11 10.95 -0.87
N LYS A 112 -9.97 9.95 -1.09
CA LYS A 112 -10.27 9.42 -2.43
C LYS A 112 -10.78 10.47 -3.42
N VAL A 113 -11.59 11.44 -2.95
CA VAL A 113 -12.12 12.51 -3.81
C VAL A 113 -10.99 13.45 -4.23
N GLN A 114 -10.17 13.85 -3.28
CA GLN A 114 -9.06 14.77 -3.55
C GLN A 114 -7.99 14.11 -4.42
N ALA A 115 -7.61 12.86 -4.12
CA ALA A 115 -6.71 12.07 -4.95
C ALA A 115 -7.23 11.97 -6.40
N ARG A 116 -8.53 11.63 -6.58
CA ARG A 116 -9.15 11.55 -7.90
C ARG A 116 -9.09 12.89 -8.65
N THR A 117 -9.41 14.01 -7.99
CA THR A 117 -9.36 15.35 -8.58
C THR A 117 -7.94 15.68 -9.05
N THR A 118 -6.93 15.46 -8.19
CA THR A 118 -5.52 15.65 -8.54
C THR A 118 -5.12 14.83 -9.76
N MET A 119 -5.58 13.58 -9.86
CA MET A 119 -5.27 12.70 -10.99
C MET A 119 -5.92 13.20 -12.30
N ILE A 120 -7.18 13.65 -12.24
CA ILE A 120 -7.86 14.22 -13.41
C ILE A 120 -7.14 15.46 -13.93
N GLU A 121 -6.76 16.38 -13.04
CA GLU A 121 -6.03 17.61 -13.38
C GLU A 121 -4.65 17.31 -14.00
N ALA A 122 -4.03 16.19 -13.59
CA ALA A 122 -2.75 15.71 -14.12
C ALA A 122 -2.89 14.88 -15.42
N ASN A 123 -4.08 14.76 -16.00
CA ASN A 123 -4.36 13.88 -17.14
C ASN A 123 -3.96 12.41 -16.89
N VAL A 124 -4.15 11.93 -15.68
CA VAL A 124 -4.03 10.52 -15.32
C VAL A 124 -5.39 9.86 -15.52
N PRO A 125 -5.47 8.76 -16.28
CA PRO A 125 -6.75 8.08 -16.48
C PRO A 125 -7.35 7.61 -15.15
N VAL A 126 -8.59 7.99 -14.88
CA VAL A 126 -9.36 7.54 -13.71
C VAL A 126 -10.59 6.77 -14.19
N ILE A 127 -11.11 5.88 -13.35
CA ILE A 127 -12.33 5.13 -13.70
C ILE A 127 -13.45 6.14 -14.02
N PRO A 128 -14.07 6.09 -15.22
CA PRO A 128 -15.18 6.97 -15.55
C PRO A 128 -16.32 6.84 -14.54
N GLY A 129 -16.85 7.95 -14.07
CA GLY A 129 -17.89 7.95 -13.04
C GLY A 129 -18.38 9.36 -12.75
N ASN A 130 -19.27 9.49 -11.75
CA ASN A 130 -19.73 10.79 -11.27
C ASN A 130 -18.92 11.26 -10.06
N ASP A 131 -18.81 12.57 -9.91
CA ASP A 131 -18.05 13.22 -8.83
C ASP A 131 -18.95 13.72 -7.69
N SER A 132 -20.27 13.65 -7.84
CA SER A 132 -21.26 14.10 -6.85
C SER A 132 -22.23 12.99 -6.49
N GLY A 133 -22.55 12.85 -5.20
CA GLY A 133 -23.50 11.85 -4.73
C GLY A 133 -24.86 11.95 -5.39
N ILE A 134 -25.49 10.81 -5.65
CA ILE A 134 -26.80 10.67 -6.31
C ILE A 134 -27.74 9.96 -5.37
N VAL A 135 -28.94 10.51 -5.18
CA VAL A 135 -30.03 9.91 -4.41
C VAL A 135 -31.19 9.48 -5.33
N GLU A 136 -31.40 10.22 -6.41
CA GLU A 136 -32.51 10.00 -7.32
C GLU A 136 -32.17 8.97 -8.41
N VAL A 137 -33.03 7.95 -8.58
CA VAL A 137 -32.85 6.87 -9.55
C VAL A 137 -32.74 7.40 -10.98
N GLU A 138 -33.59 8.36 -11.38
CA GLU A 138 -33.60 8.89 -12.74
C GLU A 138 -32.32 9.68 -13.06
N LYS A 139 -31.78 10.40 -12.08
CA LYS A 139 -30.49 11.08 -12.22
C LYS A 139 -29.35 10.06 -12.34
N GLY A 140 -29.46 8.97 -11.57
CA GLY A 140 -28.53 7.84 -11.66
C GLY A 140 -28.52 7.20 -13.03
N LYS A 141 -29.68 6.98 -13.68
CA LYS A 141 -29.77 6.45 -15.05
C LYS A 141 -29.04 7.33 -16.07
N GLN A 142 -29.24 8.63 -15.97
CA GLN A 142 -28.57 9.58 -16.88
C GLN A 142 -27.05 9.54 -16.75
N VAL A 143 -26.56 9.35 -15.52
CA VAL A 143 -25.14 9.17 -15.27
C VAL A 143 -24.65 7.83 -15.81
N ALA A 144 -25.38 6.74 -15.55
CA ALA A 144 -25.05 5.40 -16.02
C ALA A 144 -24.98 5.33 -17.57
N GLU A 145 -25.89 6.00 -18.27
CA GLU A 145 -25.86 6.11 -19.74
C GLU A 145 -24.62 6.85 -20.25
N LYS A 146 -24.18 7.90 -19.54
CA LYS A 146 -22.96 8.65 -19.91
C LYS A 146 -21.68 7.86 -19.62
N VAL A 147 -21.65 7.14 -18.49
CA VAL A 147 -20.52 6.30 -18.10
C VAL A 147 -20.37 5.09 -19.03
N GLY A 148 -21.49 4.53 -19.47
CA GLY A 148 -21.56 3.32 -20.28
C GLY A 148 -21.53 2.04 -19.43
N TYR A 149 -22.43 1.10 -19.78
CA TYR A 149 -22.49 -0.21 -19.12
C TYR A 149 -21.33 -1.13 -19.54
N PRO A 150 -20.89 -2.05 -18.67
CA PRO A 150 -21.38 -2.29 -17.30
C PRO A 150 -20.94 -1.21 -16.31
N ILE A 151 -21.77 -1.00 -15.27
CA ILE A 151 -21.52 -0.01 -14.23
C ILE A 151 -21.50 -0.63 -12.82
N MET A 152 -20.73 -0.02 -11.94
CA MET A 152 -20.73 -0.27 -10.50
C MET A 152 -21.46 0.86 -9.79
N ILE A 153 -22.45 0.53 -8.99
CA ILE A 153 -23.14 1.44 -8.07
C ILE A 153 -22.53 1.22 -6.70
N LYS A 154 -22.07 2.30 -6.05
CA LYS A 154 -21.38 2.26 -4.76
C LYS A 154 -22.02 3.23 -3.77
N ALA A 155 -22.17 2.83 -2.52
CA ALA A 155 -22.55 3.73 -1.44
C ALA A 155 -21.46 4.77 -1.14
N ALA A 156 -21.85 6.02 -0.89
CA ALA A 156 -20.92 7.08 -0.49
C ALA A 156 -20.21 6.77 0.82
N SER A 157 -20.95 6.27 1.79
CA SER A 157 -20.47 5.90 3.13
C SER A 157 -20.11 4.40 3.25
N GLY A 158 -19.97 3.70 2.12
CA GLY A 158 -19.78 2.24 2.07
C GLY A 158 -18.35 1.78 2.33
N GLY A 159 -18.24 0.58 2.91
CA GLY A 159 -16.99 -0.14 3.10
C GLY A 159 -17.22 -1.65 3.17
N GLY A 160 -16.18 -2.46 2.91
CA GLY A 160 -16.27 -3.92 3.02
C GLY A 160 -17.23 -4.59 2.03
N GLY A 161 -17.51 -3.95 0.87
CA GLY A 161 -18.39 -4.50 -0.18
C GLY A 161 -19.89 -4.32 0.06
N LYS A 162 -20.31 -3.70 1.17
CA LYS A 162 -21.72 -3.36 1.43
C LYS A 162 -22.14 -2.12 0.66
N GLY A 163 -23.38 -2.12 0.17
CA GLY A 163 -23.90 -1.01 -0.64
C GLY A 163 -23.28 -0.95 -2.04
N MET A 164 -22.82 -2.07 -2.58
CA MET A 164 -22.22 -2.17 -3.91
C MET A 164 -23.03 -3.14 -4.77
N ARG A 165 -23.38 -2.72 -6.00
CA ARG A 165 -24.07 -3.57 -6.99
C ARG A 165 -23.55 -3.26 -8.39
N VAL A 166 -23.46 -4.30 -9.20
CA VAL A 166 -23.15 -4.18 -10.64
C VAL A 166 -24.45 -4.22 -11.41
N ALA A 167 -24.57 -3.38 -12.43
CA ALA A 167 -25.59 -3.47 -13.46
C ALA A 167 -24.90 -3.64 -14.82
N PHE A 168 -25.16 -4.74 -15.49
CA PHE A 168 -24.57 -5.03 -16.81
C PHE A 168 -25.35 -4.38 -17.94
N THR A 169 -26.64 -4.12 -17.73
CA THR A 169 -27.54 -3.55 -18.71
C THR A 169 -28.41 -2.44 -18.11
N PRO A 170 -28.96 -1.53 -18.94
CA PRO A 170 -29.93 -0.53 -18.48
C PRO A 170 -31.14 -1.11 -17.75
N ALA A 171 -31.61 -2.31 -18.17
CA ALA A 171 -32.74 -2.97 -17.56
C ALA A 171 -32.51 -3.39 -16.10
N GLU A 172 -31.26 -3.65 -15.71
CA GLU A 172 -30.89 -4.05 -14.36
C GLU A 172 -30.70 -2.87 -13.41
N PHE A 173 -30.55 -1.64 -13.96
CA PHE A 173 -30.14 -0.46 -13.19
C PHE A 173 -31.05 -0.19 -11.99
N ASP A 174 -32.37 -0.11 -12.21
CA ASP A 174 -33.33 0.30 -11.17
C ASP A 174 -33.30 -0.65 -9.96
N SER A 175 -33.26 -1.95 -10.23
CA SER A 175 -33.21 -2.96 -9.17
C SER A 175 -31.88 -2.91 -8.40
N ALA A 176 -30.77 -2.78 -9.12
CA ALA A 176 -29.44 -2.69 -8.54
C ALA A 176 -29.26 -1.41 -7.69
N PHE A 177 -29.71 -0.26 -8.21
CA PHE A 177 -29.61 1.01 -7.53
C PHE A 177 -30.42 1.04 -6.22
N LYS A 178 -31.69 0.65 -6.29
CA LYS A 178 -32.57 0.58 -5.11
C LYS A 178 -32.09 -0.43 -4.06
N ALA A 179 -31.55 -1.56 -4.50
CA ALA A 179 -30.98 -2.55 -3.59
C ALA A 179 -29.74 -2.03 -2.87
N ALA A 180 -28.82 -1.36 -3.60
CA ALA A 180 -27.63 -0.75 -3.03
C ALA A 180 -27.98 0.39 -2.05
N GLN A 181 -28.95 1.26 -2.41
CA GLN A 181 -29.42 2.33 -1.53
C GLN A 181 -30.00 1.79 -0.21
N LYS A 182 -30.89 0.80 -0.31
CA LYS A 182 -31.53 0.21 0.88
C LYS A 182 -30.49 -0.44 1.82
N GLU A 183 -29.52 -1.13 1.25
CA GLU A 183 -28.44 -1.73 2.03
C GLU A 183 -27.55 -0.68 2.70
N SER A 184 -27.24 0.40 1.98
CA SER A 184 -26.45 1.52 2.49
C SER A 184 -27.17 2.27 3.61
N GLU A 185 -28.45 2.58 3.43
CA GLU A 185 -29.26 3.24 4.43
C GLU A 185 -29.39 2.43 5.72
N MET A 186 -29.58 1.11 5.58
CA MET A 186 -29.64 0.20 6.74
C MET A 186 -28.32 0.05 7.48
N ALA A 187 -27.18 0.03 6.75
CA ALA A 187 -25.86 -0.21 7.31
C ALA A 187 -25.15 1.05 7.81
N PHE A 188 -25.37 2.20 7.15
CA PHE A 188 -24.62 3.43 7.34
C PHE A 188 -25.47 4.67 7.60
N GLY A 189 -26.81 4.58 7.45
CA GLY A 189 -27.72 5.73 7.60
C GLY A 189 -27.63 6.74 6.46
N ASP A 190 -27.05 6.36 5.32
CA ASP A 190 -26.81 7.21 4.14
C ASP A 190 -27.22 6.45 2.87
N ASN A 191 -28.07 7.04 2.05
CA ASN A 191 -28.55 6.47 0.79
C ASN A 191 -27.92 7.11 -0.45
N THR A 192 -26.87 7.89 -0.27
CA THR A 192 -26.14 8.55 -1.35
C THR A 192 -25.29 7.53 -2.12
N MET A 193 -25.42 7.51 -3.44
CA MET A 193 -24.77 6.56 -4.32
C MET A 193 -23.81 7.26 -5.29
N TYR A 194 -22.75 6.54 -5.66
CA TYR A 194 -21.86 6.85 -6.78
C TYR A 194 -22.01 5.80 -7.86
N ILE A 195 -21.81 6.19 -9.09
CA ILE A 195 -21.83 5.32 -10.26
C ILE A 195 -20.51 5.45 -10.99
N GLU A 196 -19.86 4.33 -11.26
CA GLU A 196 -18.63 4.29 -12.03
C GLU A 196 -18.64 3.13 -13.02
N HIS A 197 -17.79 3.20 -14.02
CA HIS A 197 -17.57 2.10 -14.96
C HIS A 197 -17.13 0.85 -14.19
N PHE A 198 -17.74 -0.29 -14.48
CA PHE A 198 -17.34 -1.57 -13.90
C PHE A 198 -16.23 -2.20 -14.75
N VAL A 199 -15.04 -2.22 -14.23
CA VAL A 199 -13.88 -2.84 -14.89
C VAL A 199 -13.96 -4.36 -14.70
N GLU A 200 -14.23 -5.08 -15.78
CA GLU A 200 -14.42 -6.52 -15.74
C GLU A 200 -13.09 -7.27 -15.73
N HIS A 201 -12.89 -8.11 -14.71
CA HIS A 201 -11.69 -8.94 -14.58
C HIS A 201 -10.38 -8.18 -14.84
N PRO A 202 -10.16 -7.03 -14.18
CA PRO A 202 -8.97 -6.23 -14.40
C PRO A 202 -7.73 -6.97 -13.91
N ARG A 203 -6.58 -6.65 -14.52
CA ARG A 203 -5.30 -6.90 -13.87
C ARG A 203 -4.98 -5.74 -12.92
N HIS A 204 -4.42 -6.10 -11.78
CA HIS A 204 -3.92 -5.15 -10.81
C HIS A 204 -2.44 -4.91 -11.09
N ILE A 205 -2.14 -3.81 -11.75
CA ILE A 205 -0.78 -3.41 -12.12
C ILE A 205 -0.38 -2.20 -11.28
N GLU A 206 0.81 -2.25 -10.71
CA GLU A 206 1.30 -1.16 -9.86
C GLU A 206 2.72 -0.76 -10.23
N PHE A 207 3.02 0.54 -10.15
CA PHE A 207 4.33 1.08 -10.46
C PHE A 207 5.02 1.58 -9.19
N GLN A 208 6.23 1.08 -8.95
CA GLN A 208 7.05 1.57 -7.85
C GLN A 208 7.62 2.94 -8.19
N ILE A 209 7.36 3.92 -7.34
CA ILE A 209 7.87 5.29 -7.45
C ILE A 209 9.00 5.51 -6.44
N LEU A 210 10.02 6.25 -6.88
CA LEU A 210 10.96 6.96 -6.02
C LEU A 210 10.97 8.43 -6.41
N ALA A 211 10.89 9.32 -5.42
CA ALA A 211 10.88 10.75 -5.63
C ALA A 211 11.73 11.46 -4.57
N ASP A 212 12.59 12.39 -4.99
CA ASP A 212 13.35 13.23 -4.07
C ASP A 212 12.70 14.62 -3.89
N LYS A 213 13.12 15.35 -2.88
CA LYS A 213 12.64 16.70 -2.61
C LYS A 213 13.07 17.78 -3.62
N TYR A 214 13.85 17.41 -4.62
CA TYR A 214 14.31 18.31 -5.69
C TYR A 214 13.47 18.20 -6.97
N GLY A 215 12.39 17.38 -6.94
CA GLY A 215 11.48 17.18 -8.05
C GLY A 215 11.91 16.10 -9.04
N ASN A 216 12.96 15.33 -8.73
CA ASN A 216 13.29 14.14 -9.51
C ASN A 216 12.33 13.02 -9.10
N VAL A 217 11.62 12.48 -10.06
CA VAL A 217 10.66 11.39 -9.87
C VAL A 217 10.89 10.34 -10.94
N VAL A 218 11.08 9.10 -10.53
CA VAL A 218 11.28 7.95 -11.40
C VAL A 218 10.35 6.79 -11.00
N HIS A 219 10.08 5.90 -11.95
CA HIS A 219 9.48 4.61 -11.67
C HIS A 219 10.52 3.48 -11.82
N LEU A 220 10.41 2.45 -11.00
CA LEU A 220 11.29 1.27 -11.02
C LEU A 220 10.65 0.06 -11.74
N GLY A 221 9.76 0.32 -12.69
CA GLY A 221 8.97 -0.71 -13.33
C GLY A 221 7.72 -1.09 -12.54
N GLU A 222 6.98 -2.04 -13.10
CA GLU A 222 5.72 -2.51 -12.57
C GLU A 222 5.83 -3.85 -11.84
N ARG A 223 4.80 -4.10 -11.03
CA ARG A 223 4.44 -5.41 -10.47
C ARG A 223 3.03 -5.77 -10.91
N ASP A 224 2.79 -7.03 -11.17
CA ASP A 224 1.45 -7.60 -11.39
C ASP A 224 0.99 -8.27 -10.09
N CYS A 225 -0.04 -7.73 -9.49
CA CYS A 225 -0.61 -8.18 -8.22
C CYS A 225 -2.03 -8.73 -8.39
N SER A 226 -2.35 -9.27 -9.57
CA SER A 226 -3.71 -9.72 -9.92
C SER A 226 -4.14 -10.98 -9.18
N LEU A 227 -3.19 -11.81 -8.73
CA LEU A 227 -3.50 -13.02 -7.96
C LEU A 227 -3.79 -12.67 -6.51
N GLN A 228 -5.08 -12.55 -6.22
CA GLN A 228 -5.61 -12.14 -4.93
C GLN A 228 -6.65 -13.13 -4.42
N ARG A 229 -6.82 -13.19 -3.09
CA ARG A 229 -7.92 -13.87 -2.42
C ARG A 229 -8.52 -12.94 -1.39
N ASN A 230 -9.85 -12.74 -1.46
CA ASN A 230 -10.55 -11.76 -0.61
C ASN A 230 -9.90 -10.36 -0.63
N HIS A 231 -9.50 -9.90 -1.83
CA HIS A 231 -8.79 -8.62 -2.04
C HIS A 231 -7.42 -8.51 -1.37
N GLN A 232 -6.82 -9.64 -0.98
CA GLN A 232 -5.45 -9.71 -0.47
C GLN A 232 -4.52 -10.32 -1.53
N LYS A 233 -3.43 -9.64 -1.83
CA LYS A 233 -2.38 -10.13 -2.74
C LYS A 233 -1.78 -11.42 -2.18
N ILE A 234 -1.59 -12.44 -3.02
CA ILE A 234 -1.04 -13.75 -2.64
C ILE A 234 0.24 -14.05 -3.41
N ILE A 235 0.24 -13.72 -4.70
CA ILE A 235 1.40 -13.87 -5.57
C ILE A 235 1.54 -12.57 -6.35
N GLU A 236 2.74 -12.06 -6.37
CA GLU A 236 3.14 -10.87 -7.14
C GLU A 236 4.29 -11.23 -8.08
N GLU A 237 4.28 -10.69 -9.29
CA GLU A 237 5.35 -10.88 -10.27
C GLU A 237 5.86 -9.55 -10.83
N ALA A 238 7.12 -9.51 -11.18
CA ALA A 238 7.75 -8.37 -11.84
C ALA A 238 8.81 -8.84 -12.86
N PRO A 239 8.82 -8.29 -14.08
CA PRO A 239 7.79 -7.43 -14.67
C PRO A 239 6.53 -8.22 -15.02
N SER A 240 5.41 -7.52 -15.28
CA SER A 240 4.15 -8.15 -15.70
C SER A 240 4.27 -8.71 -17.11
N SER A 241 3.83 -9.95 -17.28
CA SER A 241 3.70 -10.59 -18.59
C SER A 241 2.57 -10.01 -19.46
N ALA A 242 1.68 -9.20 -18.85
CA ALA A 242 0.54 -8.61 -19.55
C ALA A 242 0.85 -7.30 -20.28
N LEU A 243 2.00 -6.67 -20.00
CA LEU A 243 2.37 -5.39 -20.57
C LEU A 243 3.33 -5.54 -21.77
N SER A 244 2.98 -4.92 -22.91
CA SER A 244 3.96 -4.67 -23.95
C SER A 244 4.95 -3.59 -23.51
N GLU A 245 6.08 -3.46 -24.17
CA GLU A 245 7.08 -2.41 -23.88
C GLU A 245 6.48 -1.01 -24.01
N GLU A 246 5.62 -0.79 -25.02
CA GLU A 246 4.96 0.49 -25.27
C GLU A 246 3.98 0.82 -24.12
N LEU A 247 3.16 -0.15 -23.71
CA LEU A 247 2.19 0.06 -22.63
C LEU A 247 2.89 0.24 -21.28
N ARG A 248 3.97 -0.53 -21.02
CA ARG A 248 4.81 -0.35 -19.84
C ARG A 248 5.36 1.06 -19.74
N LYS A 249 5.88 1.58 -20.84
CA LYS A 249 6.41 2.93 -20.92
C LYS A 249 5.32 3.96 -20.67
N GLU A 250 4.17 3.86 -21.35
CA GLU A 250 3.04 4.77 -21.20
C GLU A 250 2.51 4.81 -19.76
N MET A 251 2.28 3.64 -19.16
CA MET A 251 1.81 3.54 -17.79
C MET A 251 2.84 4.05 -16.78
N GLY A 252 4.13 3.77 -17.00
CA GLY A 252 5.23 4.28 -16.19
C GLY A 252 5.32 5.80 -16.20
N GLU A 253 5.26 6.41 -17.39
CA GLU A 253 5.21 7.86 -17.54
C GLU A 253 3.97 8.48 -16.88
N THR A 254 2.85 7.76 -16.93
CA THR A 254 1.61 8.16 -16.24
C THR A 254 1.76 8.09 -14.73
N ALA A 255 2.41 7.05 -14.20
CA ALA A 255 2.70 6.94 -12.77
C ALA A 255 3.63 8.06 -12.27
N VAL A 256 4.65 8.41 -13.04
CA VAL A 256 5.55 9.56 -12.74
C VAL A 256 4.75 10.87 -12.75
N ARG A 257 3.86 11.08 -13.72
CA ARG A 257 2.98 12.25 -13.79
C ARG A 257 2.08 12.37 -12.57
N ALA A 258 1.46 11.25 -12.16
CA ALA A 258 0.63 11.18 -10.96
C ALA A 258 1.40 11.56 -9.69
N ALA A 259 2.58 10.99 -9.48
CA ALA A 259 3.43 11.29 -8.33
C ALA A 259 3.88 12.76 -8.30
N LYS A 260 4.27 13.33 -9.45
CA LYS A 260 4.63 14.75 -9.56
C LYS A 260 3.46 15.67 -9.24
N ALA A 261 2.26 15.38 -9.74
CA ALA A 261 1.06 16.17 -9.47
C ALA A 261 0.67 16.15 -7.98
N ALA A 262 0.91 15.03 -7.31
CA ALA A 262 0.70 14.89 -5.87
C ALA A 262 1.79 15.57 -5.01
N GLY A 263 2.87 16.08 -5.61
CA GLY A 263 4.04 16.59 -4.87
C GLY A 263 4.70 15.52 -4.01
N TYR A 264 4.76 14.28 -4.55
CA TYR A 264 5.21 13.12 -3.80
C TYR A 264 6.71 13.11 -3.55
N GLU A 265 7.10 12.70 -2.37
CA GLU A 265 8.49 12.43 -1.96
C GLU A 265 8.62 11.04 -1.36
N ASN A 266 9.80 10.46 -1.44
CA ASN A 266 10.18 9.15 -0.93
C ASN A 266 9.65 7.99 -1.80
N ALA A 267 9.57 6.77 -1.25
CA ALA A 267 9.06 5.60 -1.97
C ALA A 267 7.54 5.51 -1.85
N GLY A 268 6.88 5.27 -2.95
CA GLY A 268 5.44 5.05 -3.02
C GLY A 268 5.08 4.17 -4.20
N THR A 269 3.81 3.81 -4.32
CA THR A 269 3.32 2.96 -5.38
C THR A 269 2.02 3.49 -5.96
N ILE A 270 1.97 3.62 -7.28
CA ILE A 270 0.74 3.95 -8.01
C ILE A 270 0.09 2.66 -8.50
N GLU A 271 -1.12 2.40 -8.08
CA GLU A 271 -1.89 1.23 -8.46
C GLU A 271 -2.89 1.56 -9.58
N PHE A 272 -2.94 0.67 -10.58
CA PHE A 272 -3.83 0.76 -11.74
C PHE A 272 -4.66 -0.51 -11.92
N LEU A 273 -5.87 -0.33 -12.42
CA LEU A 273 -6.67 -1.41 -12.99
C LEU A 273 -6.47 -1.43 -14.51
N LEU A 274 -5.97 -2.53 -15.05
CA LEU A 274 -5.72 -2.72 -16.48
C LEU A 274 -6.76 -3.66 -17.07
N GLU A 275 -7.49 -3.21 -18.08
CA GLU A 275 -8.41 -4.03 -18.87
C GLU A 275 -7.69 -4.87 -19.93
N LYS A 276 -8.35 -5.92 -20.39
CA LYS A 276 -7.88 -6.73 -21.54
C LYS A 276 -7.74 -5.92 -22.83
N THR A 277 -8.42 -4.80 -22.94
CA THR A 277 -8.36 -3.86 -24.07
C THR A 277 -7.09 -3.01 -24.10
N GLY A 278 -6.29 -3.05 -23.03
CA GLY A 278 -5.14 -2.17 -22.82
C GLY A 278 -5.49 -0.83 -22.17
N LYS A 279 -6.78 -0.54 -21.92
CA LYS A 279 -7.18 0.63 -21.14
C LYS A 279 -6.82 0.41 -19.68
N TYR A 280 -6.35 1.45 -19.00
CA TYR A 280 -6.00 1.39 -17.59
C TYR A 280 -6.51 2.62 -16.85
N TYR A 281 -6.72 2.46 -15.55
CA TYR A 281 -7.29 3.49 -14.69
C TYR A 281 -6.56 3.52 -13.35
N PHE A 282 -6.26 4.71 -12.88
CA PHE A 282 -5.74 4.93 -11.53
C PHE A 282 -6.75 4.40 -10.49
N MET A 283 -6.23 3.64 -9.55
CA MET A 283 -7.00 3.10 -8.43
C MET A 283 -6.68 3.87 -7.14
N GLU A 284 -5.40 3.85 -6.75
CA GLU A 284 -4.92 4.55 -5.56
C GLU A 284 -3.40 4.73 -5.58
N MET A 285 -2.89 5.53 -4.66
CA MET A 285 -1.46 5.63 -4.37
C MET A 285 -1.19 5.22 -2.93
N ASN A 286 -0.33 4.23 -2.74
CA ASN A 286 0.18 3.86 -1.44
C ASN A 286 1.38 4.74 -1.09
N THR A 287 1.25 5.52 -0.01
CA THR A 287 2.22 6.53 0.41
C THR A 287 3.33 5.97 1.31
N ARG A 288 3.78 4.77 1.00
CA ARG A 288 4.74 3.97 1.77
C ARG A 288 5.42 2.92 0.91
N ILE A 289 6.41 2.25 1.47
CA ILE A 289 6.91 1.00 0.90
C ILE A 289 5.85 -0.11 0.99
N GLN A 290 5.83 -1.03 0.05
CA GLN A 290 4.92 -2.18 0.05
C GLN A 290 5.65 -3.49 0.42
N VAL A 291 4.86 -4.53 0.78
CA VAL A 291 5.40 -5.86 1.13
C VAL A 291 6.22 -6.41 -0.04
N GLU A 292 5.68 -6.28 -1.25
CA GLU A 292 6.18 -6.81 -2.52
C GLU A 292 7.34 -6.01 -3.15
N HIS A 293 7.93 -5.05 -2.42
CA HIS A 293 9.11 -4.31 -2.90
C HIS A 293 10.30 -5.20 -3.31
N PRO A 294 10.52 -6.39 -2.69
CA PRO A 294 11.67 -7.23 -3.02
C PRO A 294 11.73 -7.67 -4.47
N ILE A 295 10.58 -7.90 -5.13
CA ILE A 295 10.60 -8.32 -6.54
C ILE A 295 11.05 -7.21 -7.48
N THR A 296 10.73 -5.96 -7.17
CA THR A 296 11.25 -4.79 -7.89
C THR A 296 12.76 -4.63 -7.67
N GLU A 297 13.23 -4.80 -6.42
CA GLU A 297 14.67 -4.76 -6.11
C GLU A 297 15.44 -5.85 -6.87
N ASN A 298 14.87 -7.06 -6.98
CA ASN A 298 15.53 -8.18 -7.66
C ASN A 298 15.72 -7.93 -9.16
N ILE A 299 14.78 -7.26 -9.82
CA ILE A 299 14.86 -7.00 -11.27
C ILE A 299 15.58 -5.71 -11.64
N THR A 300 15.70 -4.76 -10.70
CA THR A 300 16.36 -3.46 -10.95
C THR A 300 17.75 -3.35 -10.33
N GLY A 301 18.02 -4.14 -9.28
CA GLY A 301 19.24 -4.02 -8.48
C GLY A 301 19.25 -2.78 -7.56
N ILE A 302 18.13 -2.05 -7.44
CA ILE A 302 18.01 -0.85 -6.61
C ILE A 302 17.43 -1.24 -5.24
N ASP A 303 18.13 -0.93 -4.16
CA ASP A 303 17.66 -1.12 -2.78
C ASP A 303 16.72 0.03 -2.38
N ILE A 304 15.42 -0.23 -2.41
CA ILE A 304 14.38 0.78 -2.18
C ILE A 304 14.45 1.34 -0.76
N VAL A 305 14.68 0.50 0.24
CA VAL A 305 14.78 0.95 1.65
C VAL A 305 15.99 1.85 1.85
N LYS A 306 17.10 1.54 1.20
CA LYS A 306 18.31 2.37 1.23
C LYS A 306 18.07 3.73 0.60
N GLU A 307 17.40 3.75 -0.55
CA GLU A 307 17.06 5.02 -1.21
C GLU A 307 16.03 5.84 -0.38
N GLN A 308 15.06 5.20 0.30
CA GLN A 308 14.17 5.89 1.23
C GLN A 308 14.93 6.67 2.31
N ILE A 309 15.93 6.03 2.90
CA ILE A 309 16.76 6.64 3.96
C ILE A 309 17.58 7.79 3.39
N LYS A 310 18.24 7.62 2.25
CA LYS A 310 19.02 8.68 1.58
C LYS A 310 18.17 9.90 1.22
N ILE A 311 16.97 9.66 0.65
CA ILE A 311 16.03 10.75 0.33
C ILE A 311 15.65 11.50 1.61
N ALA A 312 15.35 10.79 2.71
CA ALA A 312 15.06 11.41 3.99
C ALA A 312 16.23 12.21 4.57
N GLN A 313 17.46 11.79 4.31
CA GLN A 313 18.69 12.54 4.64
C GLN A 313 18.89 13.78 3.75
N GLY A 314 18.06 13.93 2.71
CA GLY A 314 18.11 15.05 1.79
C GLY A 314 19.00 14.85 0.59
N GLU A 315 19.37 13.62 0.29
CA GLU A 315 20.11 13.31 -0.93
C GLU A 315 19.20 13.34 -2.16
N LYS A 316 19.81 13.62 -3.31
CA LYS A 316 19.14 13.46 -4.61
C LYS A 316 19.17 12.00 -5.03
N LEU A 317 18.19 11.61 -5.84
CA LEU A 317 18.23 10.32 -6.52
C LEU A 317 19.54 10.18 -7.31
N PRO A 318 20.29 9.08 -7.13
CA PRO A 318 21.60 8.90 -7.78
C PRO A 318 21.48 8.44 -9.24
N PHE A 319 20.28 8.29 -9.76
CA PHE A 319 19.98 7.82 -11.12
C PHE A 319 18.80 8.56 -11.74
N THR A 320 18.77 8.57 -13.05
CA THR A 320 17.67 9.07 -13.88
C THR A 320 16.81 7.91 -14.38
N GLN A 321 15.63 8.19 -14.94
CA GLN A 321 14.75 7.16 -15.51
C GLN A 321 15.43 6.28 -16.57
N ASN A 322 16.30 6.87 -17.40
CA ASN A 322 16.96 6.15 -18.51
C ASN A 322 18.09 5.20 -18.03
N GLU A 323 18.53 5.32 -16.79
CA GLU A 323 19.55 4.47 -16.19
C GLU A 323 18.96 3.27 -15.46
N ILE A 324 17.63 3.23 -15.31
CA ILE A 324 16.94 2.12 -14.66
C ILE A 324 16.69 1.02 -15.69
N GLU A 325 17.36 -0.11 -15.50
CA GLU A 325 17.21 -1.30 -16.34
C GLU A 325 16.44 -2.39 -15.60
N ILE A 326 15.48 -2.99 -16.28
CA ILE A 326 14.76 -4.17 -15.79
C ILE A 326 15.47 -5.41 -16.33
N LYS A 327 15.97 -6.27 -15.42
CA LYS A 327 16.70 -7.49 -15.76
C LYS A 327 16.07 -8.71 -15.13
N GLY A 328 15.75 -9.69 -15.97
CA GLY A 328 15.19 -10.96 -15.49
C GLY A 328 13.73 -10.86 -15.09
N HIS A 329 13.32 -11.74 -14.17
CA HIS A 329 11.96 -11.87 -13.67
C HIS A 329 11.97 -12.33 -12.21
N SER A 330 11.06 -11.82 -11.40
CA SER A 330 10.96 -12.18 -9.98
C SER A 330 9.51 -12.42 -9.60
N ILE A 331 9.29 -13.42 -8.76
CA ILE A 331 7.95 -13.77 -8.23
C ILE A 331 8.04 -13.79 -6.71
N GLU A 332 7.07 -13.16 -6.05
CA GLU A 332 6.88 -13.26 -4.61
C GLU A 332 5.65 -14.11 -4.30
N CYS A 333 5.77 -14.95 -3.28
CA CYS A 333 4.66 -15.74 -2.76
C CYS A 333 4.48 -15.40 -1.28
N ARG A 334 3.28 -15.00 -0.88
CA ARG A 334 2.93 -14.80 0.54
C ARG A 334 2.50 -16.12 1.15
N ILE A 335 3.26 -16.58 2.14
CA ILE A 335 2.96 -17.82 2.86
C ILE A 335 2.21 -17.46 4.13
N ASN A 336 0.93 -17.78 4.17
CA ASN A 336 0.03 -17.47 5.27
C ASN A 336 -0.32 -18.72 6.09
N ALA A 337 -0.46 -18.56 7.42
CA ALA A 337 -0.97 -19.61 8.30
C ALA A 337 -2.52 -19.66 8.20
N GLU A 338 -3.03 -20.50 7.31
CA GLU A 338 -4.44 -20.61 6.99
C GLU A 338 -4.86 -22.07 6.90
N ASN A 339 -6.12 -22.37 7.15
CA ASN A 339 -6.69 -23.70 7.02
C ASN A 339 -7.43 -23.85 5.68
N PRO A 340 -6.90 -24.58 4.69
CA PRO A 340 -7.55 -24.77 3.40
C PRO A 340 -8.92 -25.47 3.49
N GLU A 341 -9.10 -26.38 4.45
CA GLU A 341 -10.35 -27.11 4.64
C GLU A 341 -11.48 -26.22 5.16
N GLU A 342 -11.13 -25.10 5.79
CA GLU A 342 -12.07 -24.11 6.30
C GLU A 342 -12.08 -22.82 5.46
N ASN A 343 -12.03 -22.98 4.14
CA ASN A 343 -12.02 -21.86 3.18
C ASN A 343 -10.91 -20.86 3.45
N PHE A 344 -9.70 -21.35 3.77
CA PHE A 344 -8.52 -20.56 4.07
C PHE A 344 -8.71 -19.56 5.23
N ARG A 345 -9.53 -19.94 6.21
CA ARG A 345 -9.67 -19.16 7.44
C ARG A 345 -8.28 -19.02 8.11
N PRO A 346 -7.92 -17.83 8.62
CA PRO A 346 -6.70 -17.66 9.40
C PRO A 346 -6.61 -18.68 10.54
N SER A 347 -5.47 -19.35 10.63
CA SER A 347 -5.21 -20.41 11.63
C SER A 347 -4.00 -20.00 12.50
N PRO A 348 -4.18 -19.04 13.42
CA PRO A 348 -3.10 -18.59 14.29
C PRO A 348 -2.72 -19.68 15.29
N GLY A 349 -1.42 -19.87 15.51
CA GLY A 349 -0.93 -20.89 16.42
C GLY A 349 0.58 -20.98 16.43
N LYS A 350 1.11 -21.98 17.15
CA LYS A 350 2.51 -22.29 17.15
C LYS A 350 2.85 -23.10 15.90
N ILE A 351 3.80 -22.60 15.10
CA ILE A 351 4.36 -23.36 13.98
C ILE A 351 5.32 -24.38 14.58
N THR A 352 4.99 -25.66 14.41
CA THR A 352 5.77 -26.78 14.97
C THR A 352 6.84 -27.27 14.00
N GLU A 353 6.58 -27.15 12.71
CA GLU A 353 7.49 -27.55 11.65
C GLU A 353 7.45 -26.53 10.52
N MET A 354 8.60 -26.19 9.96
CA MET A 354 8.72 -25.24 8.86
C MET A 354 9.92 -25.59 7.98
N HIS A 355 9.65 -25.73 6.70
CA HIS A 355 10.70 -25.94 5.70
C HIS A 355 10.73 -24.72 4.76
N PHE A 356 11.85 -24.03 4.75
CA PHE A 356 12.06 -22.92 3.84
C PHE A 356 12.76 -23.37 2.56
N PRO A 357 12.28 -22.98 1.39
CA PRO A 357 13.05 -23.13 0.16
C PRO A 357 14.34 -22.31 0.26
N GLY A 358 15.35 -22.75 -0.46
CA GLY A 358 16.64 -22.08 -0.55
C GLY A 358 17.34 -22.39 -1.85
N GLY A 359 18.47 -21.74 -2.10
CA GLY A 359 19.29 -21.89 -3.30
C GLY A 359 19.45 -20.57 -4.05
N ASN A 360 20.13 -20.63 -5.20
CA ASN A 360 20.38 -19.46 -6.03
C ASN A 360 19.06 -18.86 -6.53
N GLY A 361 18.91 -17.52 -6.39
CA GLY A 361 17.73 -16.80 -6.83
C GLY A 361 16.54 -16.87 -5.85
N VAL A 362 16.70 -17.49 -4.67
CA VAL A 362 15.66 -17.52 -3.65
C VAL A 362 15.97 -16.50 -2.56
N ARG A 363 15.20 -15.40 -2.53
CA ARG A 363 15.14 -14.45 -1.42
C ARG A 363 13.90 -14.76 -0.58
N ARG A 364 14.02 -14.74 0.72
CA ARG A 364 12.91 -14.97 1.65
C ARG A 364 12.86 -13.87 2.69
N SER A 365 11.72 -13.80 3.39
CA SER A 365 11.53 -12.78 4.42
C SER A 365 12.66 -12.81 5.47
N GLU A 366 13.04 -11.62 5.90
CA GLU A 366 14.19 -11.38 6.78
C GLU A 366 14.01 -11.97 8.17
N GLU A 367 12.79 -12.09 8.64
CA GLU A 367 12.46 -12.63 9.95
C GLU A 367 11.75 -13.98 9.85
N ARG A 368 12.25 -14.94 10.63
CA ARG A 368 11.58 -16.21 10.83
C ARG A 368 10.49 -16.06 11.89
N ARG A 369 9.26 -16.35 11.55
CA ARG A 369 8.11 -16.23 12.42
C ARG A 369 7.86 -17.49 13.18
N VAL A 370 7.72 -17.35 14.47
CA VAL A 370 7.45 -18.45 15.38
C VAL A 370 6.21 -18.10 16.22
N GLY A 371 5.18 -18.89 16.07
CA GLY A 371 4.05 -19.09 16.98
C GLY A 371 3.27 -17.87 17.48
N LYS A 372 3.78 -17.14 18.42
CA LYS A 372 3.07 -16.02 19.05
C LYS A 372 2.84 -14.84 18.10
N GLU A 373 3.71 -14.63 17.16
CA GLU A 373 3.63 -13.53 16.19
C GLU A 373 2.54 -13.73 15.16
N CYS A 374 2.22 -14.98 14.83
CA CYS A 374 1.09 -15.28 13.96
C CYS A 374 -0.27 -14.85 14.56
N ARG A 375 -0.38 -14.78 15.90
CA ARG A 375 -1.62 -14.36 16.56
C ARG A 375 -1.88 -12.86 16.47
N SER A 376 -0.84 -12.05 16.44
CA SER A 376 -0.99 -10.59 16.49
C SER A 376 -1.13 -9.93 15.12
N ARG A 377 -0.89 -10.67 14.03
CA ARG A 377 -0.92 -10.14 12.66
C ARG A 377 -2.29 -9.97 12.04
N TRP A 378 -3.23 -10.74 12.50
CA TRP A 378 -4.54 -10.82 11.87
C TRP A 378 -5.52 -9.79 12.43
N SER A 379 -5.09 -9.03 13.44
CA SER A 379 -5.96 -8.12 14.18
C SER A 379 -6.19 -6.74 13.58
N PRO A 380 -5.27 -6.07 12.86
CA PRO A 380 -5.44 -4.66 12.56
C PRO A 380 -6.15 -4.32 11.26
N TYR A 381 -6.40 -5.26 10.37
CA TYR A 381 -6.81 -4.96 8.98
C TYR A 381 -8.11 -5.64 8.55
N HIS A 382 -8.91 -6.08 9.52
CA HIS A 382 -10.22 -6.65 9.24
C HIS A 382 -11.33 -5.85 9.85
#